data_03c61c12bb25d0f0ba4a370da4612aed
#
_entry.id   03c61c12bb25d0f0ba4a370da4612aed
#
_cell.length_a   1.000
_cell.length_b   1.000
_cell.length_c   1.000
_cell.angle_alpha   90.00
_cell.angle_beta   90.00
_cell.angle_gamma   90.00
#
_symmetry.space_group_name_H-M   'P 1'
#
loop_
_entity.id
_entity.type
_entity.pdbx_description
1 polymer ?
#
loop_
_entity_poly.entity_id
_entity_poly.type
_entity_poly.pdbx_seq_one_letter_code
_entity_poly.pdbx_strand_id
1 'polypeptide(L)'
;MMSLLLAAVSATGAEAAHGMVASVHPLATDAGVRVLKEGGNAIDAAVAVALTLGVVDTDNSGIGGGCFMLIHRADGSLVAIDGREMAPAAATPDMFIREGKADTTLSQVGALASGVPGALAAYEFAVTHHGKRKLADLLLPAADLAEKGFPLNAGYARCLQRVAKDLARFESSRAVFFANGKPLAKGAILKQPDLAATYRSIAAGGSDWFYRGPFAQAVQRWMRENGGILTAEDFRNYQVCLREPLRSRYREYSVIGFPPPSSGGIHVAQMLNLLEPFNLKTPGEATRLHVIAEAMKLAFADRAYWLGDPDFVNVPRGLMDRTYAATLARRINLEHTTSVTAHGSPPGWETDVFRKHTTHFSVADQEGNWVACTATINTSFGSKVVIPGTGVVMNNQMDDFSVQPGVRNYFGLVGGHANAIAPRKRPLSSMAPTLVLKDDKPIIALGAAGGPRIISQVLLELVCLLDLEMDPQQALAQPRIHHQWSPDELMIEKALPRDLRTELARRGHKLNESSSIGVSQIVARSRDGKAFVGAADPRAGGKAAGW
;
A
#
# COMPACT_ATOMS: atom_id res chain seq x y z
N MET A 1 20.49 -17.96 38.41
CA MET A 1 21.02 -17.60 37.08
C MET A 1 20.49 -18.62 36.09
N MET A 2 19.47 -18.29 35.34
CA MET A 2 18.95 -19.13 34.26
C MET A 2 18.71 -18.18 33.08
N SER A 3 19.71 -18.14 32.16
CA SER A 3 19.66 -17.37 30.93
C SER A 3 18.55 -17.94 30.04
N LEU A 4 17.45 -17.20 29.88
CA LEU A 4 16.53 -17.43 28.78
C LEU A 4 17.23 -16.97 27.50
N LEU A 5 17.67 -17.89 26.68
CA LEU A 5 17.94 -17.62 25.26
C LEU A 5 16.60 -17.30 24.58
N LEU A 6 16.34 -16.01 24.36
CA LEU A 6 15.41 -15.61 23.31
C LEU A 6 16.04 -16.06 21.99
N ALA A 7 15.41 -17.03 21.34
CA ALA A 7 15.71 -17.34 19.95
C ALA A 7 15.36 -16.10 19.12
N ALA A 8 16.37 -15.31 18.79
CA ALA A 8 16.26 -14.25 17.80
C ALA A 8 15.86 -14.92 16.47
N VAL A 9 14.62 -14.71 16.05
CA VAL A 9 14.23 -14.96 14.66
C VAL A 9 15.10 -14.01 13.83
N SER A 10 16.13 -14.55 13.23
CA SER A 10 17.05 -13.86 12.36
C SER A 10 16.24 -13.39 11.14
N ALA A 11 15.77 -12.15 11.15
CA ALA A 11 15.34 -11.49 9.93
C ALA A 11 16.58 -11.32 9.08
N THR A 12 16.63 -11.98 7.93
CA THR A 12 17.80 -11.99 7.07
C THR A 12 17.79 -10.75 6.19
N GLY A 13 18.60 -9.75 6.54
CA GLY A 13 19.01 -8.73 5.58
C GLY A 13 19.80 -9.40 4.45
N ALA A 14 19.54 -9.02 3.21
CA ALA A 14 20.30 -9.45 2.06
C ALA A 14 21.20 -8.33 1.58
N GLU A 15 22.41 -8.67 1.14
CA GLU A 15 23.35 -7.75 0.50
C GLU A 15 23.69 -8.27 -0.90
N ALA A 16 23.82 -7.39 -1.90
CA ALA A 16 24.11 -7.75 -3.27
C ALA A 16 24.76 -6.59 -4.04
N ALA A 17 25.58 -6.92 -5.04
CA ALA A 17 26.34 -5.95 -5.82
C ALA A 17 25.55 -5.29 -6.96
N HIS A 18 24.69 -6.06 -7.66
CA HIS A 18 24.13 -5.66 -8.96
C HIS A 18 22.64 -5.27 -8.91
N GLY A 19 21.90 -5.69 -7.89
CA GLY A 19 20.50 -5.34 -7.75
C GLY A 19 19.86 -6.03 -6.56
N MET A 20 18.71 -5.50 -6.13
CA MET A 20 18.01 -5.96 -4.93
C MET A 20 16.50 -5.91 -5.14
N VAL A 21 15.82 -6.91 -4.61
CA VAL A 21 14.35 -7.02 -4.58
C VAL A 21 13.91 -7.35 -3.16
N ALA A 22 12.93 -6.63 -2.64
CA ALA A 22 12.28 -6.94 -1.37
C ALA A 22 10.77 -7.00 -1.55
N SER A 23 10.12 -8.11 -1.17
CA SER A 23 8.67 -8.28 -1.26
C SER A 23 8.11 -9.14 -0.12
N VAL A 24 6.78 -9.14 0.02
CA VAL A 24 6.06 -9.89 1.07
C VAL A 24 6.05 -11.41 0.88
N HIS A 25 6.49 -11.90 -0.30
CA HIS A 25 6.47 -13.34 -0.58
C HIS A 25 7.75 -13.81 -1.30
N PRO A 26 8.42 -14.90 -0.84
CA PRO A 26 9.69 -15.38 -1.41
C PRO A 26 9.62 -15.66 -2.92
N LEU A 27 8.55 -16.29 -3.40
CA LEU A 27 8.39 -16.60 -4.84
C LEU A 27 8.31 -15.35 -5.70
N ALA A 28 7.73 -14.26 -5.19
CA ALA A 28 7.68 -13.00 -5.90
C ALA A 28 9.05 -12.30 -5.92
N THR A 29 9.76 -12.32 -4.80
CA THR A 29 11.15 -11.84 -4.75
C THR A 29 12.03 -12.61 -5.73
N ASP A 30 11.95 -13.93 -5.77
CA ASP A 30 12.73 -14.78 -6.67
C ASP A 30 12.39 -14.51 -8.15
N ALA A 31 11.12 -14.21 -8.47
CA ALA A 31 10.73 -13.81 -9.83
C ALA A 31 11.39 -12.49 -10.25
N GLY A 32 11.41 -11.48 -9.36
CA GLY A 32 12.10 -10.21 -9.63
C GLY A 32 13.60 -10.37 -9.79
N VAL A 33 14.26 -11.13 -8.89
CA VAL A 33 15.71 -11.40 -8.98
C VAL A 33 16.06 -12.14 -10.27
N ARG A 34 15.23 -13.09 -10.70
CA ARG A 34 15.42 -13.79 -11.97
C ARG A 34 15.42 -12.81 -13.14
N VAL A 35 14.44 -11.90 -13.20
CA VAL A 35 14.35 -10.91 -14.27
C VAL A 35 15.58 -10.01 -14.31
N LEU A 36 16.10 -9.57 -13.15
CA LEU A 36 17.35 -8.79 -13.09
C LEU A 36 18.53 -9.59 -13.63
N LYS A 37 18.69 -10.85 -13.23
CA LYS A 37 19.76 -11.76 -13.71
C LYS A 37 19.70 -12.03 -15.21
N GLU A 38 18.52 -12.08 -15.78
CA GLU A 38 18.28 -12.28 -17.20
C GLU A 38 18.43 -10.99 -18.04
N GLY A 39 18.86 -9.87 -17.42
CA GLY A 39 19.12 -8.58 -18.09
C GLY A 39 17.93 -7.66 -18.22
N GLY A 40 16.81 -7.92 -17.53
CA GLY A 40 15.74 -6.94 -17.28
C GLY A 40 16.22 -5.86 -16.31
N ASN A 41 15.54 -4.72 -16.30
CA ASN A 41 15.82 -3.64 -15.36
C ASN A 41 14.91 -3.70 -14.11
N ALA A 42 15.07 -2.73 -13.19
CA ALA A 42 14.27 -2.68 -11.96
C ALA A 42 12.75 -2.57 -12.22
N ILE A 43 12.34 -1.95 -13.33
CA ILE A 43 10.93 -1.80 -13.72
C ILE A 43 10.35 -3.15 -14.15
N ASP A 44 11.07 -3.91 -15.00
CA ASP A 44 10.68 -5.25 -15.41
C ASP A 44 10.58 -6.19 -14.19
N ALA A 45 11.57 -6.11 -13.30
CA ALA A 45 11.60 -6.91 -12.08
C ALA A 45 10.42 -6.56 -11.15
N ALA A 46 10.11 -5.26 -10.99
CA ALA A 46 8.97 -4.80 -10.20
C ALA A 46 7.64 -5.33 -10.74
N VAL A 47 7.44 -5.32 -12.08
CA VAL A 47 6.22 -5.86 -12.68
C VAL A 47 6.16 -7.40 -12.54
N ALA A 48 7.28 -8.11 -12.69
CA ALA A 48 7.32 -9.55 -12.42
C ALA A 48 6.96 -9.90 -10.97
N VAL A 49 7.45 -9.11 -10.00
CA VAL A 49 7.06 -9.22 -8.59
C VAL A 49 5.56 -9.02 -8.43
N ALA A 50 5.00 -7.94 -9.01
CA ALA A 50 3.59 -7.60 -8.91
C ALA A 50 2.67 -8.70 -9.47
N LEU A 51 2.98 -9.21 -10.67
CA LEU A 51 2.22 -10.28 -11.30
C LEU A 51 2.31 -11.59 -10.51
N THR A 52 3.49 -11.89 -9.96
CA THR A 52 3.67 -13.07 -9.10
C THR A 52 2.92 -12.92 -7.78
N LEU A 53 2.92 -11.73 -7.15
CA LEU A 53 2.11 -11.43 -5.95
C LEU A 53 0.62 -11.61 -6.23
N GLY A 54 0.13 -11.22 -7.41
CA GLY A 54 -1.26 -11.48 -7.83
C GLY A 54 -1.63 -12.97 -7.86
N VAL A 55 -0.64 -13.87 -7.84
CA VAL A 55 -0.84 -15.34 -7.71
C VAL A 55 -0.69 -15.80 -6.26
N VAL A 56 0.41 -15.40 -5.59
CA VAL A 56 0.81 -15.98 -4.29
C VAL A 56 0.37 -15.17 -3.07
N ASP A 57 -0.12 -13.97 -3.29
CA ASP A 57 -0.61 -13.02 -2.27
C ASP A 57 -1.99 -12.45 -2.70
N THR A 58 -2.81 -13.30 -3.31
CA THR A 58 -4.12 -12.97 -3.90
C THR A 58 -5.10 -12.40 -2.87
N ASP A 59 -4.85 -12.60 -1.59
CA ASP A 59 -5.62 -12.01 -0.50
C ASP A 59 -5.33 -10.50 -0.31
N ASN A 60 -4.23 -9.97 -0.86
CA ASN A 60 -3.84 -8.58 -0.70
C ASN A 60 -3.71 -7.81 -2.02
N SER A 61 -3.37 -8.47 -3.14
CA SER A 61 -3.10 -7.82 -4.42
C SER A 61 -3.48 -8.68 -5.62
N GLY A 62 -3.42 -8.10 -6.83
CA GLY A 62 -3.69 -8.79 -8.08
C GLY A 62 -4.21 -7.83 -9.16
N ILE A 63 -4.37 -8.35 -10.40
CA ILE A 63 -4.82 -7.55 -11.55
C ILE A 63 -6.28 -7.08 -11.45
N GLY A 64 -7.06 -7.64 -10.51
CA GLY A 64 -8.42 -7.15 -10.17
C GLY A 64 -8.44 -5.94 -9.23
N GLY A 65 -7.28 -5.37 -8.93
CA GLY A 65 -7.10 -4.20 -8.08
C GLY A 65 -6.35 -3.06 -8.74
N GLY A 66 -5.67 -2.26 -7.93
CA GLY A 66 -4.90 -1.11 -8.37
C GLY A 66 -3.46 -1.07 -7.83
N CYS A 67 -2.68 -0.10 -8.28
CA CYS A 67 -1.33 0.12 -7.77
C CYS A 67 -0.89 1.58 -7.93
N PHE A 68 0.23 1.93 -7.24
CA PHE A 68 1.04 3.10 -7.53
C PHE A 68 2.49 2.74 -7.56
N MET A 69 3.15 3.28 -8.54
CA MET A 69 4.54 3.02 -8.78
C MET A 69 5.30 4.34 -8.87
N LEU A 70 6.28 4.52 -7.99
CA LEU A 70 7.32 5.53 -8.11
C LEU A 70 8.55 4.91 -8.75
N ILE A 71 9.07 5.55 -9.78
CA ILE A 71 10.28 5.14 -10.49
C ILE A 71 11.27 6.30 -10.44
N HIS A 72 12.49 6.01 -10.00
CA HIS A 72 13.66 6.83 -10.30
C HIS A 72 14.41 6.12 -11.43
N ARG A 73 14.62 6.80 -12.55
CA ARG A 73 15.32 6.25 -13.71
C ARG A 73 16.82 6.54 -13.66
N ALA A 74 17.58 5.76 -14.38
CA ALA A 74 19.04 5.91 -14.49
C ALA A 74 19.48 7.31 -14.95
N ASP A 75 18.63 8.01 -15.71
CA ASP A 75 18.86 9.40 -16.16
C ASP A 75 18.52 10.47 -15.10
N GLY A 76 18.12 10.06 -13.91
CA GLY A 76 17.70 10.93 -12.80
C GLY A 76 16.25 11.40 -12.85
N SER A 77 15.50 11.07 -13.90
CA SER A 77 14.09 11.43 -14.00
C SER A 77 13.22 10.62 -13.03
N LEU A 78 12.16 11.24 -12.53
CA LEU A 78 11.19 10.63 -11.63
C LEU A 78 9.85 10.44 -12.36
N VAL A 79 9.23 9.27 -12.18
CA VAL A 79 7.92 8.95 -12.75
C VAL A 79 7.00 8.43 -11.65
N ALA A 80 5.77 8.93 -11.60
CA ALA A 80 4.71 8.40 -10.74
C ALA A 80 3.57 7.87 -11.61
N ILE A 81 3.37 6.57 -11.60
CA ILE A 81 2.33 5.86 -12.36
C ILE A 81 1.17 5.54 -11.45
N ASP A 82 0.00 6.02 -11.81
CA ASP A 82 -1.25 5.86 -11.07
C ASP A 82 -2.17 4.86 -11.76
N GLY A 83 -2.17 3.65 -11.23
CA GLY A 83 -3.08 2.57 -11.60
C GLY A 83 -4.20 2.34 -10.57
N ARG A 84 -4.72 3.41 -9.95
CA ARG A 84 -5.80 3.31 -8.96
C ARG A 84 -7.11 2.87 -9.58
N GLU A 85 -7.90 2.17 -8.83
CA GLU A 85 -9.26 1.82 -9.17
C GLU A 85 -10.11 3.08 -9.34
N MET A 86 -11.08 3.00 -10.21
CA MET A 86 -11.99 4.10 -10.51
C MET A 86 -13.43 3.67 -10.23
N ALA A 87 -14.21 4.55 -9.62
CA ALA A 87 -15.64 4.30 -9.42
C ALA A 87 -16.36 4.12 -10.78
N PRO A 88 -17.33 3.20 -10.88
CA PRO A 88 -18.15 3.05 -12.08
C PRO A 88 -18.84 4.36 -12.47
N ALA A 89 -19.14 4.56 -13.76
CA ALA A 89 -19.87 5.72 -14.24
C ALA A 89 -21.28 5.84 -13.63
N ALA A 90 -21.87 4.72 -13.21
CA ALA A 90 -23.18 4.69 -12.56
C ALA A 90 -23.12 4.87 -11.03
N ALA A 91 -21.95 5.12 -10.44
CA ALA A 91 -21.82 5.32 -9.00
C ALA A 91 -22.49 6.63 -8.56
N THR A 92 -23.21 6.59 -7.44
CA THR A 92 -23.87 7.76 -6.85
C THR A 92 -23.42 7.97 -5.40
N PRO A 93 -23.48 9.20 -4.86
CA PRO A 93 -23.05 9.49 -3.48
C PRO A 93 -23.79 8.67 -2.43
N ASP A 94 -25.02 8.25 -2.71
CA ASP A 94 -25.93 7.55 -1.80
C ASP A 94 -26.03 6.04 -2.07
N MET A 95 -25.25 5.49 -3.01
CA MET A 95 -25.35 4.07 -3.42
C MET A 95 -25.22 3.08 -2.26
N PHE A 96 -24.55 3.45 -1.18
CA PHE A 96 -24.39 2.66 0.06
C PHE A 96 -25.28 3.12 1.22
N ILE A 97 -26.23 4.04 0.97
CA ILE A 97 -27.18 4.49 1.99
C ILE A 97 -28.44 3.61 1.93
N ARG A 98 -28.86 3.11 3.07
CA ARG A 98 -30.12 2.35 3.25
C ARG A 98 -30.86 2.98 4.44
N GLU A 99 -32.10 3.35 4.25
CA GLU A 99 -32.94 3.98 5.27
C GLU A 99 -32.26 5.18 5.96
N GLY A 100 -31.54 6.01 5.18
CA GLY A 100 -30.82 7.20 5.65
C GLY A 100 -29.50 6.92 6.40
N LYS A 101 -29.06 5.66 6.47
CA LYS A 101 -27.82 5.26 7.16
C LYS A 101 -26.86 4.55 6.21
N ALA A 102 -25.56 4.73 6.44
CA ALA A 102 -24.52 4.03 5.71
C ALA A 102 -24.55 2.52 6.01
N ASP A 103 -24.71 1.69 4.96
CA ASP A 103 -24.51 0.25 5.01
C ASP A 103 -23.12 -0.08 4.43
N THR A 104 -22.12 -0.13 5.30
CA THR A 104 -20.75 -0.41 4.91
C THR A 104 -20.52 -1.87 4.48
N THR A 105 -21.48 -2.75 4.67
CA THR A 105 -21.39 -4.14 4.15
C THR A 105 -21.41 -4.13 2.62
N LEU A 106 -22.19 -3.24 2.02
CA LEU A 106 -22.31 -3.10 0.57
C LEU A 106 -21.03 -2.58 -0.08
N SER A 107 -20.24 -1.75 0.61
CA SER A 107 -18.94 -1.26 0.12
C SER A 107 -17.81 -2.28 0.31
N GLN A 108 -18.02 -3.32 1.13
CA GLN A 108 -16.98 -4.27 1.50
C GLN A 108 -17.11 -5.63 0.81
N VAL A 109 -18.33 -6.10 0.53
CA VAL A 109 -18.58 -7.47 0.05
C VAL A 109 -19.56 -7.48 -1.13
N GLY A 110 -19.17 -8.13 -2.21
CA GLY A 110 -20.03 -8.36 -3.37
C GLY A 110 -19.90 -7.32 -4.48
N ALA A 111 -20.90 -7.27 -5.34
CA ALA A 111 -20.82 -6.61 -6.64
C ALA A 111 -20.64 -5.08 -6.58
N LEU A 112 -21.30 -4.41 -5.61
CA LEU A 112 -21.21 -2.95 -5.47
C LEU A 112 -19.87 -2.47 -4.90
N ALA A 113 -19.11 -3.37 -4.26
CA ALA A 113 -17.86 -3.01 -3.57
C ALA A 113 -16.70 -2.70 -4.52
N SER A 114 -16.78 -3.16 -5.78
CA SER A 114 -15.65 -3.12 -6.72
C SER A 114 -15.61 -1.85 -7.56
N GLY A 115 -14.42 -1.24 -7.65
CA GLY A 115 -14.08 -0.26 -8.67
C GLY A 115 -13.44 -0.91 -9.90
N VAL A 116 -13.30 -0.15 -10.99
CA VAL A 116 -12.59 -0.58 -12.22
C VAL A 116 -11.12 -0.79 -11.88
N PRO A 117 -10.56 -1.99 -12.10
CA PRO A 117 -9.15 -2.28 -11.81
C PRO A 117 -8.19 -1.47 -12.67
N GLY A 118 -7.06 -1.05 -12.09
CA GLY A 118 -6.05 -0.26 -12.79
C GLY A 118 -4.64 -0.83 -12.77
N ALA A 119 -4.38 -1.86 -11.96
CA ALA A 119 -3.04 -2.42 -11.79
C ALA A 119 -2.42 -2.90 -13.10
N LEU A 120 -3.17 -3.67 -13.92
CA LEU A 120 -2.66 -4.20 -15.18
C LEU A 120 -2.25 -3.10 -16.16
N ALA A 121 -3.06 -2.04 -16.29
CA ALA A 121 -2.76 -0.91 -17.16
C ALA A 121 -1.47 -0.18 -16.72
N ALA A 122 -1.27 -0.05 -15.41
CA ALA A 122 -0.05 0.55 -14.86
C ALA A 122 1.19 -0.33 -15.13
N TYR A 123 1.06 -1.64 -14.99
CA TYR A 123 2.15 -2.58 -15.27
C TYR A 123 2.53 -2.59 -16.75
N GLU A 124 1.56 -2.63 -17.65
CA GLU A 124 1.81 -2.55 -19.10
C GLU A 124 2.46 -1.22 -19.46
N PHE A 125 1.94 -0.10 -18.93
CA PHE A 125 2.53 1.21 -19.15
C PHE A 125 3.98 1.26 -18.67
N ALA A 126 4.26 0.76 -17.47
CA ALA A 126 5.60 0.77 -16.89
C ALA A 126 6.61 0.02 -17.76
N VAL A 127 6.30 -1.22 -18.15
CA VAL A 127 7.24 -2.01 -18.97
C VAL A 127 7.36 -1.49 -20.39
N THR A 128 6.28 -0.98 -21.00
CA THR A 128 6.30 -0.47 -22.37
C THR A 128 7.14 0.80 -22.52
N HIS A 129 7.12 1.70 -21.50
CA HIS A 129 7.79 3.00 -21.59
C HIS A 129 9.13 3.04 -20.84
N HIS A 130 9.34 2.15 -19.87
CA HIS A 130 10.51 2.21 -18.98
C HIS A 130 11.21 0.85 -18.79
N GLY A 131 10.60 -0.26 -19.21
CA GLY A 131 11.17 -1.60 -19.16
C GLY A 131 12.05 -1.95 -20.35
N LYS A 132 12.68 -3.12 -20.27
CA LYS A 132 13.45 -3.78 -21.35
C LYS A 132 12.76 -5.05 -21.85
N ARG A 133 11.73 -5.53 -21.15
CA ARG A 133 11.00 -6.78 -21.42
C ARG A 133 9.60 -6.47 -21.94
N LYS A 134 8.99 -7.44 -22.62
CA LYS A 134 7.56 -7.37 -22.94
C LYS A 134 6.73 -7.83 -21.74
N LEU A 135 5.54 -7.29 -21.58
CA LEU A 135 4.61 -7.71 -20.53
C LEU A 135 4.34 -9.23 -20.57
N ALA A 136 4.26 -9.81 -21.77
CA ALA A 136 4.06 -11.25 -21.97
C ALA A 136 5.16 -12.10 -21.30
N ASP A 137 6.42 -11.67 -21.39
CA ASP A 137 7.55 -12.40 -20.82
C ASP A 137 7.48 -12.45 -19.28
N LEU A 138 6.83 -11.49 -18.67
CA LEU A 138 6.64 -11.37 -17.22
C LEU A 138 5.37 -12.08 -16.74
N LEU A 139 4.31 -12.15 -17.59
CA LEU A 139 3.05 -12.83 -17.29
C LEU A 139 3.18 -14.35 -17.32
N LEU A 140 3.88 -14.91 -18.32
CA LEU A 140 3.92 -16.35 -18.55
C LEU A 140 4.50 -17.15 -17.35
N PRO A 141 5.60 -16.72 -16.70
CA PRO A 141 6.09 -17.42 -15.50
C PRO A 141 5.11 -17.38 -14.32
N ALA A 142 4.36 -16.27 -14.16
CA ALA A 142 3.34 -16.16 -13.14
C ALA A 142 2.11 -17.05 -13.47
N ALA A 143 1.75 -17.17 -14.75
CA ALA A 143 0.71 -18.10 -15.20
C ALA A 143 1.09 -19.57 -14.91
N ASP A 144 2.33 -19.94 -15.18
CA ASP A 144 2.83 -21.29 -14.87
C ASP A 144 2.81 -21.60 -13.37
N LEU A 145 3.13 -20.61 -12.53
CA LEU A 145 3.03 -20.74 -11.08
C LEU A 145 1.57 -20.91 -10.63
N ALA A 146 0.65 -20.13 -11.20
CA ALA A 146 -0.78 -20.24 -10.90
C ALA A 146 -1.34 -21.63 -11.26
N GLU A 147 -0.93 -22.20 -12.38
CA GLU A 147 -1.36 -23.51 -12.83
C GLU A 147 -0.75 -24.66 -12.01
N LYS A 148 0.58 -24.64 -11.80
CA LYS A 148 1.27 -25.64 -10.99
C LYS A 148 0.86 -25.59 -9.53
N GLY A 149 0.56 -24.42 -9.02
CA GLY A 149 0.20 -24.15 -7.65
C GLY A 149 1.41 -23.99 -6.72
N PHE A 150 1.11 -23.54 -5.51
CA PHE A 150 2.11 -23.34 -4.46
C PHE A 150 1.50 -23.67 -3.08
N PRO A 151 2.33 -24.05 -2.08
CA PRO A 151 1.84 -24.37 -0.75
C PRO A 151 1.45 -23.09 0.01
N LEU A 152 0.25 -23.06 0.61
CA LEU A 152 -0.20 -21.94 1.43
C LEU A 152 0.63 -21.81 2.71
N ASN A 153 1.11 -20.61 3.00
CA ASN A 153 1.74 -20.28 4.26
C ASN A 153 0.70 -20.08 5.38
N ALA A 154 1.17 -19.98 6.64
CA ALA A 154 0.29 -19.83 7.79
C ALA A 154 -0.48 -18.48 7.80
N GLY A 155 0.11 -17.42 7.23
CA GLY A 155 -0.52 -16.09 7.13
C GLY A 155 -1.74 -16.13 6.21
N TYR A 156 -1.53 -16.62 5.00
CA TYR A 156 -2.58 -16.78 3.99
C TYR A 156 -3.73 -17.68 4.49
N ALA A 157 -3.40 -18.84 5.08
CA ALA A 157 -4.41 -19.77 5.62
C ALA A 157 -5.24 -19.13 6.75
N ARG A 158 -4.62 -18.38 7.66
CA ARG A 158 -5.35 -17.63 8.69
C ARG A 158 -6.23 -16.53 8.09
N CYS A 159 -5.73 -15.83 7.08
CA CYS A 159 -6.50 -14.81 6.37
C CYS A 159 -7.75 -15.42 5.72
N LEU A 160 -7.56 -16.52 4.98
CA LEU A 160 -8.62 -17.26 4.33
C LEU A 160 -9.69 -17.77 5.32
N GLN A 161 -9.26 -18.32 6.46
CA GLN A 161 -10.16 -18.77 7.53
C GLN A 161 -10.99 -17.60 8.10
N ARG A 162 -10.40 -16.43 8.29
CA ARG A 162 -11.07 -15.24 8.84
C ARG A 162 -12.21 -14.75 7.95
N VAL A 163 -12.05 -14.80 6.62
CA VAL A 163 -13.03 -14.32 5.65
C VAL A 163 -13.83 -15.44 4.98
N ALA A 164 -13.69 -16.68 5.46
CA ALA A 164 -14.29 -17.86 4.86
C ALA A 164 -15.81 -17.76 4.67
N LYS A 165 -16.52 -17.18 5.65
CA LYS A 165 -17.98 -16.99 5.60
C LYS A 165 -18.41 -16.13 4.42
N ASP A 166 -17.68 -15.05 4.15
CA ASP A 166 -18.01 -14.14 3.06
C ASP A 166 -17.60 -14.69 1.69
N LEU A 167 -16.41 -15.32 1.59
CA LEU A 167 -15.99 -16.02 0.38
C LEU A 167 -16.96 -17.15 0.00
N ALA A 168 -17.49 -17.88 0.99
CA ALA A 168 -18.42 -18.97 0.76
C ALA A 168 -19.78 -18.53 0.18
N ARG A 169 -20.09 -17.24 0.17
CA ARG A 169 -21.30 -16.69 -0.48
C ARG A 169 -21.24 -16.82 -2.01
N PHE A 170 -20.02 -16.85 -2.59
CA PHE A 170 -19.79 -16.82 -4.03
C PHE A 170 -19.23 -18.18 -4.50
N GLU A 171 -19.94 -18.83 -5.42
CA GLU A 171 -19.57 -20.16 -5.92
C GLU A 171 -18.18 -20.20 -6.54
N SER A 172 -17.85 -19.21 -7.40
CA SER A 172 -16.55 -19.09 -8.04
C SER A 172 -15.40 -18.93 -7.02
N SER A 173 -15.63 -18.23 -5.93
CA SER A 173 -14.64 -18.07 -4.84
C SER A 173 -14.49 -19.37 -4.04
N ARG A 174 -15.60 -20.09 -3.79
CA ARG A 174 -15.53 -21.43 -3.18
C ARG A 174 -14.73 -22.40 -4.04
N ALA A 175 -14.94 -22.39 -5.35
CA ALA A 175 -14.23 -23.28 -6.28
C ALA A 175 -12.71 -23.12 -6.22
N VAL A 176 -12.20 -21.91 -5.95
CA VAL A 176 -10.76 -21.62 -5.88
C VAL A 176 -10.19 -21.88 -4.47
N PHE A 177 -10.88 -21.41 -3.43
CA PHE A 177 -10.28 -21.30 -2.08
C PHE A 177 -10.74 -22.37 -1.09
N PHE A 178 -11.62 -23.29 -1.49
CA PHE A 178 -12.14 -24.33 -0.59
C PHE A 178 -11.91 -25.72 -1.15
N ALA A 179 -11.76 -26.69 -0.26
CA ALA A 179 -11.77 -28.12 -0.56
C ALA A 179 -12.69 -28.83 0.44
N ASN A 180 -13.56 -29.72 -0.07
CA ASN A 180 -14.52 -30.46 0.76
C ASN A 180 -15.35 -29.54 1.68
N GLY A 181 -15.79 -28.38 1.17
CA GLY A 181 -16.61 -27.41 1.89
C GLY A 181 -15.86 -26.60 2.97
N LYS A 182 -14.53 -26.74 3.10
CA LYS A 182 -13.70 -26.02 4.08
C LYS A 182 -12.65 -25.16 3.36
N PRO A 183 -12.30 -23.98 3.91
CA PRO A 183 -11.21 -23.17 3.36
C PRO A 183 -9.88 -23.95 3.39
N LEU A 184 -9.04 -23.73 2.38
CA LEU A 184 -7.74 -24.35 2.27
C LEU A 184 -6.87 -24.05 3.49
N ALA A 185 -6.19 -25.05 4.02
CA ALA A 185 -5.36 -24.95 5.21
C ALA A 185 -3.88 -24.69 4.86
N LYS A 186 -3.08 -24.35 5.87
CA LYS A 186 -1.60 -24.24 5.74
C LYS A 186 -1.05 -25.52 5.11
N GLY A 187 -0.19 -25.36 4.12
CA GLY A 187 0.45 -26.45 3.37
C GLY A 187 -0.39 -27.02 2.22
N ALA A 188 -1.68 -26.70 2.14
CA ALA A 188 -2.48 -27.06 0.96
C ALA A 188 -1.93 -26.37 -0.28
N ILE A 189 -1.94 -27.07 -1.41
CA ILE A 189 -1.52 -26.51 -2.69
C ILE A 189 -2.67 -25.72 -3.29
N LEU A 190 -2.50 -24.41 -3.39
CA LEU A 190 -3.45 -23.55 -4.11
C LEU A 190 -3.10 -23.56 -5.60
N LYS A 191 -4.01 -24.05 -6.43
CA LYS A 191 -3.95 -23.99 -7.89
C LYS A 191 -5.02 -23.03 -8.39
N GLN A 192 -4.65 -22.22 -9.39
CA GLN A 192 -5.52 -21.19 -9.96
C GLN A 192 -5.53 -21.29 -11.50
N PRO A 193 -6.08 -22.39 -12.07
CA PRO A 193 -6.01 -22.64 -13.52
C PRO A 193 -6.72 -21.56 -14.34
N ASP A 194 -7.84 -21.00 -13.87
CA ASP A 194 -8.54 -19.91 -14.55
C ASP A 194 -7.70 -18.63 -14.57
N LEU A 195 -6.98 -18.32 -13.47
CA LEU A 195 -6.06 -17.17 -13.43
C LEU A 195 -4.87 -17.40 -14.37
N ALA A 196 -4.34 -18.62 -14.46
CA ALA A 196 -3.30 -18.98 -15.40
C ALA A 196 -3.75 -18.79 -16.85
N ALA A 197 -4.97 -19.20 -17.19
CA ALA A 197 -5.56 -19.00 -18.51
C ALA A 197 -5.76 -17.50 -18.81
N THR A 198 -6.21 -16.72 -17.84
CA THR A 198 -6.33 -15.25 -17.94
C THR A 198 -4.97 -14.60 -18.21
N TYR A 199 -3.92 -14.95 -17.46
CA TYR A 199 -2.59 -14.39 -17.68
C TYR A 199 -2.02 -14.74 -19.06
N ARG A 200 -2.21 -15.98 -19.54
CA ARG A 200 -1.82 -16.38 -20.90
C ARG A 200 -2.61 -15.63 -21.98
N SER A 201 -3.91 -15.39 -21.76
CA SER A 201 -4.73 -14.63 -22.69
C SER A 201 -4.29 -13.15 -22.77
N ILE A 202 -3.93 -12.55 -21.63
CA ILE A 202 -3.36 -11.20 -21.60
C ILE A 202 -1.97 -11.19 -22.26
N ALA A 203 -1.14 -12.21 -22.04
CA ALA A 203 0.17 -12.32 -22.69
C ALA A 203 0.06 -12.37 -24.22
N ALA A 204 -0.98 -13.02 -24.75
CA ALA A 204 -1.24 -13.12 -26.18
C ALA A 204 -1.92 -11.89 -26.77
N GLY A 205 -2.88 -11.28 -26.07
CA GLY A 205 -3.75 -10.22 -26.57
C GLY A 205 -3.48 -8.82 -26.00
N GLY A 206 -2.47 -8.66 -25.14
CA GLY A 206 -2.23 -7.41 -24.41
C GLY A 206 -3.32 -7.09 -23.37
N SER A 207 -3.24 -5.93 -22.76
CA SER A 207 -4.25 -5.46 -21.80
C SER A 207 -5.62 -5.22 -22.44
N ASP A 208 -5.71 -5.13 -23.76
CA ASP A 208 -6.98 -5.02 -24.48
C ASP A 208 -7.88 -6.24 -24.26
N TRP A 209 -7.31 -7.44 -24.07
CA TRP A 209 -8.08 -8.62 -23.68
C TRP A 209 -8.81 -8.42 -22.34
N PHE A 210 -8.20 -7.67 -21.44
CA PHE A 210 -8.75 -7.37 -20.11
C PHE A 210 -9.72 -6.19 -20.14
N TYR A 211 -9.30 -5.05 -20.72
CA TYR A 211 -10.08 -3.81 -20.64
C TYR A 211 -11.14 -3.66 -21.74
N ARG A 212 -10.92 -4.25 -22.93
CA ARG A 212 -11.83 -4.13 -24.09
C ARG A 212 -12.40 -5.47 -24.56
N GLY A 213 -11.89 -6.55 -23.99
CA GLY A 213 -12.15 -7.90 -24.44
C GLY A 213 -13.00 -8.75 -23.48
N PRO A 214 -12.74 -10.07 -23.49
CA PRO A 214 -13.55 -11.06 -22.80
C PRO A 214 -13.67 -10.87 -21.28
N PHE A 215 -12.63 -10.36 -20.61
CA PHE A 215 -12.66 -10.13 -19.16
C PHE A 215 -13.70 -9.06 -18.77
N ALA A 216 -13.66 -7.87 -19.41
CA ALA A 216 -14.63 -6.82 -19.15
C ALA A 216 -16.08 -7.28 -19.38
N GLN A 217 -16.30 -8.10 -20.42
CA GLN A 217 -17.60 -8.68 -20.71
C GLN A 217 -18.03 -9.70 -19.63
N ALA A 218 -17.11 -10.53 -19.14
CA ALA A 218 -17.39 -11.47 -18.05
C ALA A 218 -17.77 -10.73 -16.76
N VAL A 219 -17.05 -9.67 -16.41
CA VAL A 219 -17.40 -8.80 -15.28
C VAL A 219 -18.79 -8.21 -15.45
N GLN A 220 -19.10 -7.60 -16.61
CA GLN A 220 -20.41 -6.99 -16.86
C GLN A 220 -21.57 -8.01 -16.75
N ARG A 221 -21.40 -9.23 -17.26
CA ARG A 221 -22.42 -10.28 -17.12
C ARG A 221 -22.66 -10.61 -15.66
N TRP A 222 -21.58 -10.89 -14.93
CA TRP A 222 -21.65 -11.24 -13.51
C TRP A 222 -22.28 -10.11 -12.68
N MET A 223 -21.88 -8.85 -12.93
CA MET A 223 -22.41 -7.66 -12.23
C MET A 223 -23.92 -7.53 -12.45
N ARG A 224 -24.40 -7.72 -13.69
CA ARG A 224 -25.83 -7.66 -14.01
C ARG A 224 -26.64 -8.70 -13.25
N GLU A 225 -26.12 -9.91 -13.10
CA GLU A 225 -26.78 -11.02 -12.40
C GLU A 225 -26.74 -10.87 -10.88
N ASN A 226 -25.79 -10.08 -10.34
CA ASN A 226 -25.54 -9.94 -8.90
C ASN A 226 -25.80 -8.52 -8.36
N GLY A 227 -26.50 -7.66 -9.12
CA GLY A 227 -26.88 -6.31 -8.67
C GLY A 227 -25.72 -5.31 -8.62
N GLY A 228 -24.64 -5.56 -9.35
CA GLY A 228 -23.52 -4.63 -9.52
C GLY A 228 -23.75 -3.60 -10.62
N ILE A 229 -22.88 -2.60 -10.68
CA ILE A 229 -23.00 -1.46 -11.59
C ILE A 229 -21.78 -1.29 -12.52
N LEU A 230 -20.75 -2.13 -12.41
CA LEU A 230 -19.60 -2.12 -13.32
C LEU A 230 -20.01 -2.64 -14.70
N THR A 231 -19.64 -1.92 -15.75
CA THR A 231 -19.92 -2.25 -17.14
C THR A 231 -18.64 -2.45 -17.95
N ALA A 232 -18.72 -3.08 -19.11
CA ALA A 232 -17.59 -3.20 -20.04
C ALA A 232 -17.15 -1.81 -20.57
N GLU A 233 -18.06 -0.83 -20.59
CA GLU A 233 -17.75 0.55 -20.95
C GLU A 233 -16.88 1.24 -19.90
N ASP A 234 -17.09 0.96 -18.61
CA ASP A 234 -16.22 1.47 -17.53
C ASP A 234 -14.78 0.97 -17.69
N PHE A 235 -14.61 -0.31 -18.04
CA PHE A 235 -13.30 -0.90 -18.33
C PHE A 235 -12.67 -0.26 -19.57
N ARG A 236 -13.40 -0.10 -20.68
CA ARG A 236 -12.91 0.51 -21.93
C ARG A 236 -12.40 1.92 -21.71
N ASN A 237 -13.06 2.67 -20.83
CA ASN A 237 -12.74 4.08 -20.55
C ASN A 237 -11.69 4.24 -19.45
N TYR A 238 -11.21 3.15 -18.84
CA TYR A 238 -10.15 3.24 -17.84
C TYR A 238 -8.83 3.66 -18.49
N GLN A 239 -8.16 4.62 -17.87
CA GLN A 239 -6.83 5.09 -18.28
C GLN A 239 -5.93 5.21 -17.06
N VAL A 240 -4.69 4.72 -17.20
CA VAL A 240 -3.63 5.02 -16.25
C VAL A 240 -3.30 6.51 -16.29
N CYS A 241 -2.96 7.11 -15.15
CA CYS A 241 -2.55 8.50 -15.11
C CYS A 241 -1.08 8.63 -14.71
N LEU A 242 -0.37 9.54 -15.36
CA LEU A 242 0.92 9.99 -14.90
C LEU A 242 0.75 11.17 -13.95
N ARG A 243 1.47 11.16 -12.85
CA ARG A 243 1.41 12.18 -11.81
C ARG A 243 2.79 12.81 -11.59
N GLU A 244 2.81 14.03 -11.09
CA GLU A 244 4.05 14.65 -10.65
C GLU A 244 4.41 14.13 -9.24
N PRO A 245 5.56 13.44 -9.06
CA PRO A 245 5.99 12.99 -7.74
C PRO A 245 6.13 14.15 -6.75
N LEU A 246 5.72 13.92 -5.49
CA LEU A 246 5.95 14.90 -4.42
C LEU A 246 7.42 14.88 -4.02
N ARG A 247 8.05 16.05 -4.01
CA ARG A 247 9.40 16.22 -3.49
C ARG A 247 9.32 17.04 -2.20
N SER A 248 9.75 16.47 -1.10
CA SER A 248 9.95 17.16 0.17
C SER A 248 11.39 17.01 0.63
N ARG A 249 11.83 17.85 1.56
CA ARG A 249 13.17 17.77 2.15
C ARG A 249 13.05 17.48 3.64
N TYR A 250 13.81 16.52 4.11
CA TYR A 250 13.95 16.19 5.53
C TYR A 250 15.43 16.02 5.87
N ARG A 251 15.95 16.84 6.81
CA ARG A 251 17.38 16.93 7.07
C ARG A 251 18.15 17.24 5.77
N GLU A 252 19.17 16.45 5.45
CA GLU A 252 19.93 16.54 4.18
C GLU A 252 19.32 15.76 3.01
N TYR A 253 18.21 15.03 3.23
CA TYR A 253 17.63 14.13 2.24
C TYR A 253 16.48 14.77 1.48
N SER A 254 16.33 14.38 0.19
CA SER A 254 15.10 14.56 -0.57
C SER A 254 14.23 13.33 -0.43
N VAL A 255 13.01 13.48 0.08
CA VAL A 255 12.01 12.42 0.21
C VAL A 255 10.99 12.58 -0.90
N ILE A 256 10.89 11.57 -1.75
CA ILE A 256 9.98 11.53 -2.88
C ILE A 256 8.80 10.65 -2.50
N GLY A 257 7.62 11.23 -2.43
CA GLY A 257 6.37 10.56 -2.11
C GLY A 257 5.40 10.52 -3.29
N PHE A 258 4.40 9.65 -3.21
CA PHE A 258 3.34 9.60 -4.19
C PHE A 258 2.28 10.67 -3.87
N PRO A 259 1.80 11.45 -4.87
CA PRO A 259 0.83 12.53 -4.66
C PRO A 259 -0.60 12.01 -4.44
N PRO A 260 -1.57 12.89 -4.10
CA PRO A 260 -2.98 12.52 -4.03
C PRO A 260 -3.55 11.98 -5.35
N PRO A 261 -4.66 11.23 -5.19
CA PRO A 261 -5.37 10.92 -3.97
C PRO A 261 -4.69 9.86 -3.11
N SER A 262 -3.34 9.80 -3.07
CA SER A 262 -2.65 9.24 -1.93
C SER A 262 -2.53 10.29 -0.82
N SER A 263 -2.99 9.96 0.37
CA SER A 263 -2.67 10.71 1.56
C SER A 263 -1.24 10.41 2.03
N GLY A 264 -0.65 9.30 1.58
CA GLY A 264 0.62 8.79 2.07
C GLY A 264 1.77 9.77 1.86
N GLY A 265 2.03 10.17 0.63
CA GLY A 265 3.16 11.07 0.33
C GLY A 265 3.02 12.44 1.01
N ILE A 266 1.81 13.03 1.01
CA ILE A 266 1.56 14.32 1.69
C ILE A 266 1.82 14.19 3.19
N HIS A 267 1.20 13.19 3.86
CA HIS A 267 1.28 13.13 5.32
C HIS A 267 2.61 12.63 5.83
N VAL A 268 3.32 11.79 5.09
CA VAL A 268 4.73 11.50 5.40
C VAL A 268 5.54 12.79 5.35
N ALA A 269 5.41 13.59 4.29
CA ALA A 269 6.10 14.88 4.18
C ALA A 269 5.67 15.87 5.27
N GLN A 270 4.38 16.01 5.54
CA GLN A 270 3.85 16.87 6.60
C GLN A 270 4.39 16.47 7.98
N MET A 271 4.36 15.17 8.31
CA MET A 271 4.86 14.70 9.60
C MET A 271 6.37 14.84 9.72
N LEU A 272 7.15 14.59 8.67
CA LEU A 272 8.58 14.86 8.67
C LEU A 272 8.86 16.37 8.91
N ASN A 273 8.11 17.27 8.27
CA ASN A 273 8.21 18.71 8.53
C ASN A 273 7.80 19.07 9.98
N LEU A 274 6.79 18.41 10.57
CA LEU A 274 6.41 18.56 11.98
C LEU A 274 7.53 18.09 12.91
N LEU A 275 8.29 17.08 12.53
CA LEU A 275 9.39 16.52 13.32
C LEU A 275 10.71 17.29 13.14
N GLU A 276 10.85 18.12 12.10
CA GLU A 276 12.09 18.87 11.80
C GLU A 276 12.62 19.69 12.99
N PRO A 277 11.77 20.37 13.82
CA PRO A 277 12.25 21.14 14.97
C PRO A 277 12.76 20.30 16.14
N PHE A 278 12.44 19.00 16.17
CA PHE A 278 12.77 18.13 17.28
C PHE A 278 14.06 17.35 17.02
N ASN A 279 14.93 17.30 18.04
CA ASN A 279 16.04 16.35 18.01
C ASN A 279 15.51 14.97 18.42
N LEU A 280 15.46 14.03 17.49
CA LEU A 280 14.94 12.68 17.74
C LEU A 280 16.00 11.69 18.23
N LYS A 281 17.29 12.07 18.24
CA LYS A 281 18.40 11.22 18.69
C LYS A 281 18.56 11.22 20.23
N THR A 282 18.48 12.40 20.85
CA THR A 282 18.88 12.62 22.24
C THR A 282 17.78 12.45 23.29
N PRO A 283 16.48 12.75 23.06
CA PRO A 283 15.47 12.49 24.05
C PRO A 283 15.29 10.97 24.23
N GLY A 284 14.96 10.52 25.44
CA GLY A 284 14.64 9.13 25.67
C GLY A 284 13.57 8.63 24.69
N GLU A 285 13.54 7.33 24.43
CA GLU A 285 12.67 6.69 23.44
C GLU A 285 11.18 7.03 23.64
N ALA A 286 10.71 7.11 24.89
CA ALA A 286 9.34 7.50 25.21
C ALA A 286 8.99 8.91 24.72
N THR A 287 9.88 9.88 24.85
CA THR A 287 9.67 11.25 24.34
C THR A 287 9.65 11.27 22.81
N ARG A 288 10.56 10.56 22.15
CA ARG A 288 10.56 10.40 20.70
C ARG A 288 9.24 9.81 20.20
N LEU A 289 8.78 8.69 20.78
CA LEU A 289 7.52 8.04 20.40
C LEU A 289 6.30 8.96 20.65
N HIS A 290 6.31 9.72 21.75
CA HIS A 290 5.26 10.67 22.08
C HIS A 290 5.17 11.80 21.01
N VAL A 291 6.29 12.42 20.67
CA VAL A 291 6.35 13.49 19.63
C VAL A 291 5.88 12.96 18.28
N ILE A 292 6.29 11.74 17.91
CA ILE A 292 5.84 11.10 16.66
C ILE A 292 4.33 10.83 16.70
N ALA A 293 3.77 10.36 17.82
CA ALA A 293 2.34 10.13 17.98
C ALA A 293 1.52 11.42 17.87
N GLU A 294 1.98 12.52 18.46
CA GLU A 294 1.34 13.83 18.35
C GLU A 294 1.40 14.38 16.91
N ALA A 295 2.53 14.21 16.22
CA ALA A 295 2.65 14.56 14.80
C ALA A 295 1.68 13.74 13.92
N MET A 296 1.53 12.44 14.17
CA MET A 296 0.53 11.60 13.50
C MET A 296 -0.88 12.12 13.75
N LYS A 297 -1.24 12.45 14.99
CA LYS A 297 -2.57 12.95 15.37
C LYS A 297 -2.94 14.22 14.58
N LEU A 298 -2.03 15.18 14.50
CA LEU A 298 -2.22 16.43 13.77
C LEU A 298 -2.41 16.20 12.25
N ALA A 299 -1.54 15.37 11.66
CA ALA A 299 -1.60 15.09 10.24
C ALA A 299 -2.86 14.30 9.84
N PHE A 300 -3.29 13.34 10.65
CA PHE A 300 -4.51 12.57 10.37
C PHE A 300 -5.80 13.39 10.55
N ALA A 301 -5.81 14.44 11.38
CA ALA A 301 -6.91 15.39 11.43
C ALA A 301 -7.05 16.16 10.10
N ASP A 302 -5.94 16.62 9.55
CA ASP A 302 -5.90 17.27 8.23
C ASP A 302 -6.34 16.31 7.11
N ARG A 303 -5.88 15.05 7.17
CA ARG A 303 -6.24 14.00 6.23
C ARG A 303 -7.76 13.82 6.10
N ALA A 304 -8.43 13.77 7.22
CA ALA A 304 -9.87 13.49 7.27
C ALA A 304 -10.70 14.56 6.56
N TYR A 305 -10.21 15.79 6.50
CA TYR A 305 -10.94 16.93 5.96
C TYR A 305 -10.52 17.31 4.54
N TRP A 306 -9.19 17.41 4.29
CA TRP A 306 -8.67 18.03 3.07
C TRP A 306 -8.47 17.07 1.89
N LEU A 307 -8.35 15.75 2.14
CA LEU A 307 -7.90 14.85 1.09
C LEU A 307 -9.02 14.11 0.36
N GLY A 308 -8.85 14.02 -0.94
CA GLY A 308 -9.70 13.32 -1.88
C GLY A 308 -9.02 13.19 -3.24
N ASP A 309 -9.80 12.84 -4.27
CA ASP A 309 -9.33 12.81 -5.66
C ASP A 309 -9.16 14.25 -6.18
N PRO A 310 -7.93 14.66 -6.53
CA PRO A 310 -7.69 16.04 -6.95
C PRO A 310 -8.24 16.38 -8.34
N ASP A 311 -8.67 15.37 -9.12
CA ASP A 311 -9.44 15.62 -10.34
C ASP A 311 -10.87 16.08 -10.03
N PHE A 312 -11.29 16.00 -8.75
CA PHE A 312 -12.64 16.34 -8.27
C PHE A 312 -12.65 17.38 -7.15
N VAL A 313 -11.57 17.51 -6.38
CA VAL A 313 -11.50 18.42 -5.23
C VAL A 313 -10.14 19.09 -5.13
N ASN A 314 -10.10 20.30 -4.60
CA ASN A 314 -8.85 20.97 -4.30
C ASN A 314 -8.19 20.34 -3.08
N VAL A 315 -6.95 19.86 -3.24
CA VAL A 315 -6.12 19.37 -2.15
C VAL A 315 -4.99 20.37 -1.90
N PRO A 316 -4.91 21.01 -0.74
CA PRO A 316 -3.95 22.09 -0.50
C PRO A 316 -2.48 21.59 -0.49
N ARG A 317 -1.61 22.17 -1.33
CA ARG A 317 -0.14 21.97 -1.22
C ARG A 317 0.41 22.49 0.10
N GLY A 318 -0.23 23.49 0.66
CA GLY A 318 0.10 24.04 1.97
C GLY A 318 0.13 23.02 3.11
N LEU A 319 -0.45 21.83 2.94
CA LEU A 319 -0.28 20.69 3.87
C LEU A 319 1.20 20.30 4.06
N MET A 320 2.05 20.50 3.04
CA MET A 320 3.49 20.24 3.10
C MET A 320 4.32 21.51 3.38
N ASP A 321 3.67 22.65 3.60
CA ASP A 321 4.38 23.90 3.89
C ASP A 321 5.09 23.84 5.25
N ARG A 322 6.36 24.24 5.28
CA ARG A 322 7.19 24.19 6.48
C ARG A 322 6.74 25.16 7.55
N THR A 323 6.22 26.33 7.16
CA THR A 323 5.72 27.34 8.11
C THR A 323 4.43 26.83 8.75
N TYR A 324 3.55 26.21 7.96
CA TYR A 324 2.36 25.54 8.47
C TYR A 324 2.72 24.42 9.44
N ALA A 325 3.63 23.53 9.05
CA ALA A 325 4.12 22.46 9.93
C ALA A 325 4.74 23.01 11.22
N ALA A 326 5.57 24.08 11.14
CA ALA A 326 6.14 24.72 12.32
C ALA A 326 5.07 25.31 13.25
N THR A 327 3.97 25.83 12.69
CA THR A 327 2.83 26.32 13.48
C THR A 327 2.13 25.17 14.20
N LEU A 328 1.90 24.05 13.54
CA LEU A 328 1.34 22.85 14.15
C LEU A 328 2.28 22.23 15.19
N ALA A 329 3.59 22.19 14.92
CA ALA A 329 4.60 21.63 15.82
C ALA A 329 4.64 22.32 17.19
N ARG A 330 4.37 23.65 17.24
CA ARG A 330 4.25 24.41 18.51
C ARG A 330 3.11 23.92 19.40
N ARG A 331 2.14 23.19 18.86
CA ARG A 331 1.03 22.61 19.64
C ARG A 331 1.44 21.33 20.35
N ILE A 332 2.54 20.71 19.95
CA ILE A 332 3.05 19.46 20.57
C ILE A 332 3.66 19.82 21.93
N ASN A 333 3.05 19.34 22.99
CA ASN A 333 3.59 19.43 24.33
C ASN A 333 4.45 18.19 24.61
N LEU A 334 5.65 18.34 25.19
CA LEU A 334 6.57 17.22 25.41
C LEU A 334 6.18 16.32 26.60
N GLU A 335 5.35 16.82 27.52
CA GLU A 335 5.02 16.14 28.77
C GLU A 335 3.64 15.47 28.78
N HIS A 336 2.72 15.94 27.93
CA HIS A 336 1.35 15.40 27.85
C HIS A 336 0.75 15.52 26.46
N THR A 337 -0.25 14.67 26.18
CA THR A 337 -0.99 14.69 24.93
C THR A 337 -1.78 15.98 24.75
N THR A 338 -1.89 16.43 23.50
CA THR A 338 -2.66 17.60 23.09
C THR A 338 -4.01 17.16 22.50
N SER A 339 -5.09 17.84 22.90
CA SER A 339 -6.40 17.63 22.27
C SER A 339 -6.40 18.22 20.86
N VAL A 340 -6.83 17.42 19.88
CA VAL A 340 -7.00 17.83 18.48
C VAL A 340 -8.47 17.62 18.11
N THR A 341 -9.24 18.69 18.16
CA THR A 341 -10.70 18.66 17.93
C THR A 341 -11.08 18.81 16.46
N ALA A 342 -10.19 19.40 15.64
CA ALA A 342 -10.42 19.66 14.22
C ALA A 342 -9.09 19.70 13.45
N HIS A 343 -9.22 19.67 12.12
CA HIS A 343 -8.11 19.89 11.18
C HIS A 343 -7.51 21.30 11.32
N GLY A 344 -6.31 21.49 10.79
CA GLY A 344 -5.70 22.81 10.65
C GLY A 344 -6.18 23.56 9.40
N SER A 345 -5.56 24.72 9.16
CA SER A 345 -5.85 25.58 8.00
C SER A 345 -4.54 25.77 7.20
N PRO A 346 -4.23 24.86 6.27
CA PRO A 346 -3.03 24.98 5.45
C PRO A 346 -3.12 26.17 4.51
N PRO A 347 -2.02 26.88 4.21
CA PRO A 347 -2.03 27.97 3.23
C PRO A 347 -2.34 27.44 1.82
N GLY A 348 -2.94 28.30 0.98
CA GLY A 348 -3.19 27.96 -0.44
C GLY A 348 -4.24 26.90 -0.68
N TRP A 349 -5.16 26.64 0.25
CA TRP A 349 -6.21 25.63 0.12
C TRP A 349 -7.18 25.89 -1.05
N GLU A 350 -7.15 27.08 -1.66
CA GLU A 350 -8.05 27.47 -2.74
C GLU A 350 -7.57 27.11 -4.16
N THR A 351 -6.30 26.78 -4.37
CA THR A 351 -5.69 26.79 -5.73
C THR A 351 -4.85 25.59 -6.14
N ASP A 352 -4.57 24.60 -5.28
CA ASP A 352 -3.59 23.54 -5.58
C ASP A 352 -4.17 22.12 -5.62
N VAL A 353 -3.77 21.34 -6.64
CA VAL A 353 -4.31 20.00 -6.95
C VAL A 353 -3.22 18.94 -6.99
N PHE A 354 -3.42 17.83 -6.29
CA PHE A 354 -2.55 16.63 -6.31
C PHE A 354 -3.26 15.36 -6.77
N ARG A 355 -2.48 14.32 -7.13
CA ARG A 355 -2.97 13.05 -7.67
C ARG A 355 -2.20 11.83 -7.18
N LYS A 356 -2.69 10.76 -6.77
CA LYS A 356 -2.98 9.34 -6.38
C LYS A 356 -1.86 8.36 -5.95
N HIS A 357 -2.01 7.11 -5.60
CA HIS A 357 -2.24 6.00 -4.60
C HIS A 357 -1.28 4.75 -4.72
N THR A 358 -1.36 3.57 -4.12
CA THR A 358 -0.82 2.78 -3.03
C THR A 358 -0.63 1.27 -3.23
N THR A 359 0.37 0.45 -2.85
CA THR A 359 0.79 -0.90 -2.37
C THR A 359 2.25 -1.21 -2.57
N HIS A 360 3.01 -1.96 -1.68
CA HIS A 360 4.45 -1.82 -1.70
C HIS A 360 5.30 -3.07 -1.94
N PHE A 361 6.23 -2.98 -2.87
CA PHE A 361 7.47 -3.73 -3.03
C PHE A 361 8.55 -2.79 -3.57
N SER A 362 9.82 -3.07 -3.24
CA SER A 362 10.96 -2.24 -3.62
C SER A 362 11.94 -3.02 -4.49
N VAL A 363 12.45 -2.38 -5.53
CA VAL A 363 13.46 -2.94 -6.45
C VAL A 363 14.49 -1.88 -6.79
N ALA A 364 15.75 -2.28 -6.90
CA ALA A 364 16.83 -1.45 -7.43
C ALA A 364 17.76 -2.27 -8.33
N ASP A 365 18.33 -1.64 -9.36
CA ASP A 365 19.32 -2.25 -10.26
C ASP A 365 20.64 -1.47 -10.29
N GLN A 366 21.65 -2.10 -10.89
CA GLN A 366 22.98 -1.50 -11.04
C GLN A 366 23.03 -0.33 -12.03
N GLU A 367 22.01 -0.17 -12.89
CA GLU A 367 21.95 0.93 -13.85
C GLU A 367 21.47 2.23 -13.20
N GLY A 368 20.95 2.16 -11.97
CA GLY A 368 20.47 3.30 -11.20
C GLY A 368 18.95 3.49 -11.26
N ASN A 369 18.20 2.50 -11.78
CA ASN A 369 16.75 2.51 -11.70
C ASN A 369 16.31 1.98 -10.32
N TRP A 370 15.38 2.71 -9.69
CA TRP A 370 14.77 2.32 -8.43
C TRP A 370 13.25 2.38 -8.55
N VAL A 371 12.59 1.40 -8.00
CA VAL A 371 11.13 1.30 -7.98
C VAL A 371 10.63 1.10 -6.56
N ALA A 372 9.72 1.95 -6.14
CA ALA A 372 8.88 1.74 -4.98
C ALA A 372 7.44 1.58 -5.49
N CYS A 373 6.87 0.41 -5.36
CA CYS A 373 5.52 0.14 -5.84
C CYS A 373 4.68 -0.49 -4.75
N THR A 374 3.45 -0.04 -4.68
CA THR A 374 2.50 -0.64 -3.79
C THR A 374 1.23 -1.03 -4.59
N ALA A 375 0.73 -2.33 -4.59
CA ALA A 375 -0.47 -2.84 -5.24
C ALA A 375 -1.53 -3.31 -4.23
N THR A 376 -2.83 -3.28 -4.53
CA THR A 376 -3.91 -3.59 -3.58
C THR A 376 -5.17 -4.11 -4.26
N ILE A 377 -5.97 -4.83 -3.51
CA ILE A 377 -7.40 -5.06 -3.76
C ILE A 377 -8.24 -4.53 -2.57
N ASN A 378 -7.65 -3.67 -1.73
CA ASN A 378 -8.16 -3.04 -0.50
C ASN A 378 -8.17 -3.97 0.72
N THR A 379 -9.22 -4.70 0.99
CA THR A 379 -9.28 -5.61 2.14
C THR A 379 -8.94 -7.04 1.74
N SER A 380 -8.76 -7.93 2.71
CA SER A 380 -8.42 -9.33 2.44
C SER A 380 -9.40 -9.97 1.46
N PHE A 381 -8.90 -10.44 0.30
CA PHE A 381 -9.69 -10.94 -0.83
C PHE A 381 -10.68 -9.92 -1.42
N GLY A 382 -10.38 -8.62 -1.33
CA GLY A 382 -11.15 -7.55 -1.93
C GLY A 382 -12.65 -7.65 -1.62
N SER A 383 -13.49 -7.64 -2.67
CA SER A 383 -14.94 -7.81 -2.60
C SER A 383 -15.39 -9.25 -2.26
N LYS A 384 -14.47 -10.19 -2.07
CA LYS A 384 -14.68 -11.63 -1.88
C LYS A 384 -15.16 -12.36 -3.14
N VAL A 385 -15.16 -11.68 -4.27
CA VAL A 385 -15.66 -12.18 -5.56
C VAL A 385 -14.50 -12.56 -6.48
N VAL A 386 -14.46 -13.80 -6.90
CA VAL A 386 -13.70 -14.23 -8.09
C VAL A 386 -14.65 -14.17 -9.28
N ILE A 387 -14.27 -13.48 -10.35
CA ILE A 387 -15.10 -13.48 -11.58
C ILE A 387 -15.04 -14.86 -12.22
N PRO A 388 -16.22 -15.52 -12.43
CA PRO A 388 -16.29 -16.89 -12.93
C PRO A 388 -15.50 -17.09 -14.25
N GLY A 389 -14.73 -18.17 -14.31
CA GLY A 389 -13.92 -18.55 -15.47
C GLY A 389 -12.70 -17.68 -15.75
N THR A 390 -12.37 -16.73 -14.84
CA THR A 390 -11.20 -15.84 -15.00
C THR A 390 -10.16 -15.98 -13.88
N GLY A 391 -10.55 -16.51 -12.73
CA GLY A 391 -9.70 -16.61 -11.54
C GLY A 391 -9.32 -15.27 -10.90
N VAL A 392 -9.79 -14.15 -11.42
CA VAL A 392 -9.44 -12.82 -10.92
C VAL A 392 -10.30 -12.44 -9.73
N VAL A 393 -9.65 -12.17 -8.59
CA VAL A 393 -10.28 -11.61 -7.39
C VAL A 393 -10.50 -10.12 -7.59
N MET A 394 -11.74 -9.65 -7.45
CA MET A 394 -12.07 -8.22 -7.58
C MET A 394 -11.82 -7.46 -6.29
N ASN A 395 -11.34 -6.23 -6.45
CA ASN A 395 -11.15 -5.29 -5.36
C ASN A 395 -12.47 -4.90 -4.67
N ASN A 396 -12.38 -4.34 -3.45
CA ASN A 396 -13.50 -3.65 -2.81
C ASN A 396 -13.12 -2.20 -2.49
N GLN A 397 -12.58 -1.53 -3.48
CA GLN A 397 -11.97 -0.22 -3.33
C GLN A 397 -13.01 0.91 -3.16
N MET A 398 -14.29 0.62 -3.43
CA MET A 398 -15.37 1.57 -3.17
C MET A 398 -15.54 1.87 -1.66
N ASP A 399 -15.04 0.99 -0.75
CA ASP A 399 -15.00 1.20 0.69
C ASP A 399 -14.03 2.32 1.14
N ASP A 400 -13.07 2.68 0.30
CA ASP A 400 -12.14 3.77 0.58
C ASP A 400 -12.75 5.16 0.40
N PHE A 401 -13.93 5.28 -0.23
CA PHE A 401 -14.70 6.52 -0.23
C PHE A 401 -15.34 6.81 1.13
N SER A 402 -15.64 8.08 1.36
CA SER A 402 -16.49 8.50 2.47
C SER A 402 -17.96 8.28 2.09
N VAL A 403 -18.54 7.18 2.57
CA VAL A 403 -19.95 6.83 2.31
C VAL A 403 -20.89 7.88 2.89
N GLN A 404 -20.56 8.38 4.09
CA GLN A 404 -21.27 9.45 4.79
C GLN A 404 -20.27 10.19 5.67
N PRO A 405 -20.30 11.54 5.74
CA PRO A 405 -19.42 12.30 6.63
C PRO A 405 -19.51 11.82 8.08
N GLY A 406 -18.35 11.57 8.70
CA GLY A 406 -18.28 11.08 10.09
C GLY A 406 -18.43 9.57 10.26
N VAL A 407 -18.86 8.83 9.24
CA VAL A 407 -18.90 7.36 9.27
C VAL A 407 -17.52 6.79 8.96
N ARG A 408 -17.14 5.77 9.72
CA ARG A 408 -15.84 5.07 9.55
C ARG A 408 -15.94 4.02 8.47
N ASN A 409 -14.92 3.93 7.61
CA ASN A 409 -14.74 2.83 6.66
C ASN A 409 -14.19 1.57 7.37
N TYR A 410 -13.88 0.52 6.62
CA TYR A 410 -13.29 -0.73 7.14
C TYR A 410 -12.06 -0.52 8.03
N PHE A 411 -11.22 0.46 7.68
CA PHE A 411 -10.00 0.77 8.44
C PHE A 411 -10.23 1.72 9.64
N GLY A 412 -11.48 2.07 9.91
CA GLY A 412 -11.82 3.00 10.97
C GLY A 412 -11.52 4.47 10.65
N LEU A 413 -11.16 4.78 9.40
CA LEU A 413 -10.92 6.16 8.96
C LEU A 413 -12.23 6.92 8.81
N VAL A 414 -12.25 8.13 9.33
CA VAL A 414 -13.28 9.13 9.08
C VAL A 414 -12.87 9.94 7.86
N GLY A 415 -13.82 10.22 6.96
CA GLY A 415 -13.60 11.07 5.81
C GLY A 415 -14.67 12.15 5.68
N GLY A 416 -14.31 13.24 4.99
CA GLY A 416 -15.17 14.38 4.68
C GLY A 416 -15.75 14.31 3.27
N HIS A 417 -16.40 15.41 2.86
CA HIS A 417 -16.98 15.58 1.52
C HIS A 417 -15.93 15.49 0.40
N ALA A 418 -14.68 15.88 0.68
CA ALA A 418 -13.59 15.79 -0.30
C ALA A 418 -13.44 14.37 -0.87
N ASN A 419 -13.68 13.32 -0.08
CA ASN A 419 -13.61 11.93 -0.51
C ASN A 419 -15.00 11.28 -0.72
N ALA A 420 -16.08 12.05 -0.94
CA ALA A 420 -17.39 11.50 -1.27
C ALA A 420 -17.37 10.78 -2.62
N ILE A 421 -18.25 9.77 -2.79
CA ILE A 421 -18.39 9.00 -4.02
C ILE A 421 -18.86 9.92 -5.16
N ALA A 422 -18.27 9.77 -6.35
CA ALA A 422 -18.75 10.36 -7.58
C ALA A 422 -18.43 9.44 -8.78
N PRO A 423 -19.19 9.53 -9.90
CA PRO A 423 -18.91 8.78 -11.12
C PRO A 423 -17.47 8.99 -11.58
N ARG A 424 -16.76 7.90 -11.92
CA ARG A 424 -15.38 7.91 -12.41
C ARG A 424 -14.33 8.52 -11.47
N LYS A 425 -14.72 8.86 -10.25
CA LYS A 425 -13.81 9.32 -9.21
C LYS A 425 -13.00 8.16 -8.67
N ARG A 426 -11.81 8.44 -8.24
CA ARG A 426 -10.93 7.48 -7.59
C ARG A 426 -10.95 7.67 -6.08
N PRO A 427 -11.09 6.62 -5.25
CA PRO A 427 -11.17 6.77 -3.80
C PRO A 427 -9.83 7.16 -3.19
N LEU A 428 -9.83 7.92 -2.10
CA LEU A 428 -8.66 8.29 -1.32
C LEU A 428 -7.98 7.04 -0.72
N SER A 429 -6.66 7.03 -0.68
CA SER A 429 -5.89 5.96 -0.06
C SER A 429 -4.84 6.45 0.94
N SER A 430 -4.22 5.49 1.65
CA SER A 430 -3.14 5.74 2.60
C SER A 430 -1.79 5.15 2.17
N MET A 431 -1.68 4.72 0.96
CA MET A 431 -0.52 4.05 0.36
C MET A 431 0.65 5.02 0.15
N ALA A 432 1.86 4.70 0.62
CA ALA A 432 3.00 5.60 0.67
C ALA A 432 4.27 4.97 0.07
N PRO A 433 4.29 4.59 -1.25
CA PRO A 433 5.56 4.25 -1.85
C PRO A 433 6.47 5.49 -1.79
N THR A 434 7.70 5.27 -1.35
CA THR A 434 8.62 6.36 -1.03
C THR A 434 10.01 6.04 -1.55
N LEU A 435 10.66 7.03 -2.17
CA LEU A 435 12.08 7.01 -2.49
C LEU A 435 12.79 8.10 -1.67
N VAL A 436 14.01 7.81 -1.23
CA VAL A 436 14.87 8.79 -0.57
C VAL A 436 16.11 8.98 -1.41
N LEU A 437 16.44 10.25 -1.64
CA LEU A 437 17.63 10.63 -2.38
C LEU A 437 18.57 11.44 -1.47
N LYS A 438 19.87 11.21 -1.65
CA LYS A 438 20.94 12.05 -1.11
C LYS A 438 21.79 12.53 -2.30
N ASP A 439 22.01 13.84 -2.38
CA ASP A 439 22.72 14.47 -3.51
C ASP A 439 22.13 14.01 -4.88
N ASP A 440 20.80 14.03 -4.98
CA ASP A 440 19.98 13.59 -6.12
C ASP A 440 20.18 12.12 -6.55
N LYS A 441 20.90 11.31 -5.78
CA LYS A 441 21.06 9.88 -6.01
C LYS A 441 20.13 9.07 -5.11
N PRO A 442 19.41 8.06 -5.63
CA PRO A 442 18.52 7.24 -4.82
C PRO A 442 19.32 6.35 -3.89
N ILE A 443 18.95 6.37 -2.61
CA ILE A 443 19.59 5.59 -1.56
C ILE A 443 18.64 4.64 -0.84
N ILE A 444 17.33 4.89 -0.86
CA ILE A 444 16.32 4.05 -0.23
C ILE A 444 15.07 4.03 -1.10
N ALA A 445 14.48 2.82 -1.26
CA ALA A 445 13.11 2.60 -1.69
C ALA A 445 12.38 1.83 -0.58
N LEU A 446 11.26 2.36 -0.12
CA LEU A 446 10.49 1.74 0.96
C LEU A 446 8.99 2.00 0.83
N GLY A 447 8.23 1.22 1.58
CA GLY A 447 6.81 1.41 1.80
C GLY A 447 6.20 0.21 2.51
N ALA A 448 4.87 0.23 2.69
CA ALA A 448 4.22 -0.70 3.58
C ALA A 448 2.83 -1.14 3.09
N ALA A 449 2.30 -2.19 3.71
CA ALA A 449 0.93 -2.65 3.65
C ALA A 449 0.25 -2.50 5.04
N GLY A 450 -1.07 -2.20 5.08
CA GLY A 450 -1.80 -2.11 6.35
C GLY A 450 -2.82 -0.98 6.47
N GLY A 451 -3.40 -0.52 5.36
CA GLY A 451 -4.35 0.61 5.35
C GLY A 451 -3.71 1.90 5.87
N PRO A 452 -4.35 2.68 6.77
CA PRO A 452 -3.80 3.95 7.28
C PRO A 452 -2.47 3.79 8.03
N ARG A 453 -2.20 2.60 8.56
CA ARG A 453 -0.94 2.28 9.25
C ARG A 453 0.28 2.34 8.33
N ILE A 454 0.10 2.27 7.02
CA ILE A 454 1.15 2.44 6.01
C ILE A 454 1.90 3.75 6.23
N ILE A 455 1.17 4.86 6.41
CA ILE A 455 1.74 6.20 6.60
C ILE A 455 2.63 6.24 7.84
N SER A 456 2.14 5.66 8.94
CA SER A 456 2.88 5.59 10.21
C SER A 456 4.12 4.71 10.12
N GLN A 457 4.04 3.58 9.41
CA GLN A 457 5.18 2.68 9.21
C GLN A 457 6.28 3.38 8.42
N VAL A 458 5.96 3.98 7.27
CA VAL A 458 6.91 4.71 6.44
C VAL A 458 7.56 5.85 7.24
N LEU A 459 6.80 6.60 8.03
CA LEU A 459 7.35 7.63 8.90
C LEU A 459 8.33 7.06 9.93
N LEU A 460 7.94 6.01 10.66
CA LEU A 460 8.78 5.39 11.70
C LEU A 460 10.07 4.83 11.10
N GLU A 461 9.98 4.19 9.94
CA GLU A 461 11.12 3.63 9.24
C GLU A 461 12.06 4.72 8.72
N LEU A 462 11.54 5.83 8.19
CA LEU A 462 12.35 6.99 7.81
C LEU A 462 13.07 7.58 9.02
N VAL A 463 12.41 7.74 10.17
CA VAL A 463 13.06 8.19 11.41
C VAL A 463 14.16 7.22 11.85
N CYS A 464 13.89 5.91 11.81
CA CYS A 464 14.90 4.90 12.15
C CYS A 464 16.11 4.93 11.22
N LEU A 465 15.88 5.07 9.91
CA LEU A 465 16.94 5.06 8.90
C LEU A 465 17.74 6.38 8.87
N LEU A 466 17.03 7.52 8.92
CA LEU A 466 17.62 8.83 8.66
C LEU A 466 18.08 9.57 9.93
N ASP A 467 17.29 9.51 11.03
CA ASP A 467 17.67 10.13 12.30
C ASP A 467 18.47 9.18 13.18
N LEU A 468 18.06 7.92 13.31
CA LEU A 468 18.70 6.95 14.21
C LEU A 468 19.79 6.12 13.53
N GLU A 469 19.98 6.29 12.23
CA GLU A 469 21.03 5.65 11.42
C GLU A 469 21.02 4.11 11.55
N MET A 470 19.83 3.53 11.73
CA MET A 470 19.67 2.07 11.77
C MET A 470 19.85 1.46 10.39
N ASP A 471 20.29 0.21 10.31
CA ASP A 471 20.20 -0.54 9.05
C ASP A 471 18.73 -0.91 8.74
N PRO A 472 18.40 -1.26 7.48
CA PRO A 472 17.02 -1.59 7.09
C PRO A 472 16.37 -2.68 7.92
N GLN A 473 17.13 -3.70 8.33
CA GLN A 473 16.61 -4.81 9.13
C GLN A 473 16.31 -4.38 10.56
N GLN A 474 17.21 -3.61 11.18
CA GLN A 474 16.99 -3.03 12.49
C GLN A 474 15.77 -2.11 12.49
N ALA A 475 15.61 -1.26 11.47
CA ALA A 475 14.47 -0.38 11.33
C ALA A 475 13.15 -1.15 11.25
N LEU A 476 13.06 -2.21 10.43
CA LEU A 476 11.87 -3.05 10.31
C LEU A 476 11.55 -3.84 11.59
N ALA A 477 12.56 -4.18 12.40
CA ALA A 477 12.38 -4.95 13.63
C ALA A 477 11.82 -4.11 14.79
N GLN A 478 11.90 -2.76 14.73
CA GLN A 478 11.43 -1.89 15.82
C GLN A 478 9.93 -2.09 16.08
N PRO A 479 9.49 -2.08 17.36
CA PRO A 479 8.08 -2.01 17.70
C PRO A 479 7.43 -0.76 17.14
N ARG A 480 6.23 -0.89 16.59
CA ARG A 480 5.52 0.20 15.91
C ARG A 480 4.42 0.80 16.76
N ILE A 481 4.14 2.07 16.49
CA ILE A 481 2.99 2.82 17.00
C ILE A 481 2.18 3.39 15.84
N HIS A 482 0.89 3.67 16.07
CA HIS A 482 0.03 4.30 15.08
C HIS A 482 -1.05 5.14 15.77
N HIS A 483 -1.25 6.36 15.29
CA HIS A 483 -2.34 7.23 15.71
C HIS A 483 -3.02 7.81 14.47
N GLN A 484 -4.35 7.65 14.37
CA GLN A 484 -5.12 8.13 13.21
C GLN A 484 -6.14 9.22 13.57
N TRP A 485 -5.87 9.99 14.63
CA TRP A 485 -6.70 11.06 15.15
C TRP A 485 -8.03 10.59 15.75
N SER A 486 -8.86 9.91 15.01
CA SER A 486 -10.16 9.39 15.47
C SER A 486 -10.25 7.87 15.22
N PRO A 487 -10.43 7.07 16.28
CA PRO A 487 -10.50 7.44 17.71
C PRO A 487 -9.20 8.06 18.21
N ASP A 488 -9.26 8.91 19.26
CA ASP A 488 -8.08 9.46 19.94
C ASP A 488 -7.45 8.38 20.83
N GLU A 489 -6.79 7.43 20.18
CA GLU A 489 -6.12 6.26 20.78
C GLU A 489 -4.78 6.01 20.08
N LEU A 490 -3.75 5.76 20.86
CA LEU A 490 -2.46 5.34 20.35
C LEU A 490 -2.40 3.82 20.27
N MET A 491 -2.46 3.29 19.04
CA MET A 491 -2.21 1.88 18.81
C MET A 491 -0.72 1.59 18.98
N ILE A 492 -0.40 0.56 19.77
CA ILE A 492 0.96 0.11 20.02
C ILE A 492 1.11 -1.39 19.76
N GLU A 493 2.27 -1.82 19.30
CA GLU A 493 2.56 -3.25 19.23
C GLU A 493 2.82 -3.84 20.63
N LYS A 494 2.36 -5.07 20.84
CA LYS A 494 2.59 -5.81 22.09
C LYS A 494 4.08 -6.00 22.42
N ALA A 495 4.95 -5.91 21.44
CA ALA A 495 6.40 -5.97 21.61
C ALA A 495 7.00 -4.69 22.20
N LEU A 496 6.25 -3.58 22.28
CA LEU A 496 6.75 -2.34 22.88
C LEU A 496 7.07 -2.57 24.37
N PRO A 497 8.25 -2.21 24.88
CA PRO A 497 8.65 -2.38 26.27
C PRO A 497 7.64 -1.81 27.27
N ARG A 498 7.51 -2.46 28.43
CA ARG A 498 6.50 -2.09 29.45
C ARG A 498 6.72 -0.69 30.03
N ASP A 499 7.96 -0.32 30.26
CA ASP A 499 8.35 1.02 30.74
C ASP A 499 7.95 2.12 29.76
N LEU A 500 8.14 1.91 28.45
CA LEU A 500 7.69 2.83 27.42
C LEU A 500 6.16 2.96 27.38
N ARG A 501 5.43 1.85 27.49
CA ARG A 501 3.95 1.89 27.57
C ARG A 501 3.48 2.67 28.81
N THR A 502 4.10 2.42 29.96
CA THR A 502 3.78 3.13 31.20
C THR A 502 4.02 4.64 31.05
N GLU A 503 5.13 5.02 30.44
CA GLU A 503 5.46 6.43 30.25
C GLU A 503 4.54 7.11 29.21
N LEU A 504 4.18 6.43 28.13
CA LEU A 504 3.21 6.95 27.16
C LEU A 504 1.82 7.13 27.78
N ALA A 505 1.38 6.16 28.60
CA ALA A 505 0.12 6.28 29.35
C ALA A 505 0.15 7.43 30.37
N ARG A 506 1.28 7.63 31.09
CA ARG A 506 1.47 8.74 32.02
C ARG A 506 1.35 10.10 31.32
N ARG A 507 1.79 10.21 30.06
CA ARG A 507 1.64 11.41 29.24
C ARG A 507 0.21 11.61 28.70
N GLY A 508 -0.70 10.68 28.98
CA GLY A 508 -2.13 10.78 28.65
C GLY A 508 -2.55 10.06 27.37
N HIS A 509 -1.64 9.26 26.73
CA HIS A 509 -2.07 8.43 25.62
C HIS A 509 -2.99 7.29 26.07
N LYS A 510 -4.13 7.16 25.41
CA LYS A 510 -4.98 5.98 25.50
C LYS A 510 -4.39 4.88 24.64
N LEU A 511 -3.82 3.86 25.28
CA LEU A 511 -3.13 2.78 24.57
C LEU A 511 -4.10 1.70 24.07
N ASN A 512 -3.95 1.31 22.80
CA ASN A 512 -4.66 0.20 22.17
C ASN A 512 -3.64 -0.82 21.63
N GLU A 513 -3.61 -2.03 22.20
CA GLU A 513 -2.59 -3.03 21.87
C GLU A 513 -2.95 -3.82 20.61
N SER A 514 -1.97 -3.99 19.72
CA SER A 514 -2.05 -4.83 18.52
C SER A 514 -0.92 -5.85 18.49
N SER A 515 -1.16 -7.00 17.86
CA SER A 515 -0.09 -7.98 17.62
C SER A 515 0.87 -7.52 16.50
N SER A 516 0.39 -6.69 15.56
CA SER A 516 1.17 -6.17 14.44
C SER A 516 0.55 -4.88 13.92
N ILE A 517 1.40 -3.94 13.54
CA ILE A 517 1.01 -2.69 12.85
C ILE A 517 1.61 -2.72 11.46
N GLY A 518 0.98 -3.51 10.56
CA GLY A 518 1.31 -3.63 9.15
C GLY A 518 2.60 -4.39 8.81
N VAL A 519 3.03 -4.29 7.55
CA VAL A 519 4.18 -5.00 6.98
C VAL A 519 4.88 -4.12 5.97
N SER A 520 6.19 -3.97 6.07
CA SER A 520 6.99 -3.09 5.20
C SER A 520 8.11 -3.82 4.47
N GLN A 521 8.63 -3.18 3.41
CA GLN A 521 9.75 -3.69 2.62
C GLN A 521 10.72 -2.54 2.33
N ILE A 522 12.02 -2.80 2.45
CA ILE A 522 13.05 -1.79 2.22
C ILE A 522 14.13 -2.35 1.30
N VAL A 523 14.51 -1.55 0.32
CA VAL A 523 15.76 -1.68 -0.43
C VAL A 523 16.56 -0.40 -0.22
N ALA A 524 17.82 -0.52 0.15
CA ALA A 524 18.71 0.62 0.41
C ALA A 524 20.09 0.43 -0.21
N ARG A 525 20.88 1.49 -0.29
CA ARG A 525 22.33 1.42 -0.48
C ARG A 525 22.99 1.07 0.86
N SER A 526 24.07 0.27 0.79
CA SER A 526 24.96 0.10 1.93
C SER A 526 25.58 1.47 2.35
N ARG A 527 26.02 1.58 3.59
CA ARG A 527 26.59 2.86 4.10
C ARG A 527 27.79 3.35 3.31
N ASP A 528 28.58 2.44 2.76
CA ASP A 528 29.72 2.77 1.90
C ASP A 528 29.34 3.01 0.43
N GLY A 529 28.06 2.87 0.09
CA GLY A 529 27.50 3.09 -1.24
C GLY A 529 27.83 2.01 -2.27
N LYS A 530 28.53 0.93 -1.90
CA LYS A 530 29.04 -0.06 -2.85
C LYS A 530 28.06 -1.18 -3.17
N ALA A 531 27.18 -1.51 -2.26
CA ALA A 531 26.22 -2.60 -2.39
C ALA A 531 24.79 -2.12 -2.22
N PHE A 532 23.84 -2.99 -2.56
CA PHE A 532 22.44 -2.89 -2.18
C PHE A 532 22.18 -3.73 -0.96
N VAL A 533 21.36 -3.22 -0.04
CA VAL A 533 20.90 -3.93 1.15
C VAL A 533 19.39 -4.02 1.08
N GLY A 534 18.85 -5.22 1.23
CA GLY A 534 17.39 -5.45 1.26
C GLY A 534 16.93 -6.01 2.59
N ALA A 535 15.76 -5.60 3.05
CA ALA A 535 15.12 -6.16 4.23
C ALA A 535 13.63 -6.39 3.98
N ALA A 536 13.14 -7.55 4.42
CA ALA A 536 11.72 -7.88 4.46
C ALA A 536 11.24 -7.90 5.92
N ASP A 537 10.02 -7.45 6.13
CA ASP A 537 9.44 -7.33 7.47
C ASP A 537 9.34 -8.69 8.18
N PRO A 538 9.89 -8.83 9.40
CA PRO A 538 9.83 -10.07 10.16
C PRO A 538 8.40 -10.47 10.59
N ARG A 539 7.42 -9.56 10.48
CA ARG A 539 6.00 -9.81 10.78
C ARG A 539 5.29 -10.62 9.71
N ALA A 540 5.87 -10.70 8.51
CA ALA A 540 5.39 -11.51 7.39
C ALA A 540 6.47 -12.48 6.92
N GLY A 541 6.08 -13.47 6.12
CA GLY A 541 7.00 -14.42 5.49
C GLY A 541 7.69 -13.88 4.23
N GLY A 542 8.00 -12.58 4.21
CA GLY A 542 8.64 -11.92 3.08
C GLY A 542 10.11 -12.32 2.87
N LYS A 543 10.69 -11.84 1.77
CA LYS A 543 12.09 -12.07 1.40
C LYS A 543 12.69 -10.82 0.79
N ALA A 544 13.96 -10.55 1.12
CA ALA A 544 14.81 -9.70 0.33
C ALA A 544 15.92 -10.55 -0.30
N ALA A 545 16.23 -10.32 -1.54
CA ALA A 545 17.30 -11.03 -2.26
C ALA A 545 17.83 -10.18 -3.41
N GLY A 546 19.09 -10.40 -3.75
CA GLY A 546 19.76 -9.74 -4.86
C GLY A 546 20.78 -10.67 -5.54
N TRP A 547 21.69 -10.08 -6.34
CA TRP A 547 22.72 -10.82 -7.05
C TRP A 547 23.97 -9.97 -7.26
#